data_2e7b061effefd94f275f7273a42073dc
#
_entry.id   2e7b061effefd94f275f7273a42073dc
#
_cell.length_a   1.000
_cell.length_b   1.000
_cell.length_c   1.000
_cell.angle_alpha   90.00
_cell.angle_beta   90.00
_cell.angle_gamma   90.00
#
_symmetry.space_group_name_H-M   'P 1'
#
loop_
_entity.id
_entity.type
_entity.pdbx_description
1 polymer ?
#
loop_
_entity_poly.entity_id
_entity_poly.type
_entity_poly.pdbx_seq_one_letter_code
_entity_poly.pdbx_strand_id
1 'polypeptide(L)'
;MHLEKPSLAKRIQDPQNRGYAVLQKIFFASTATSQAAGEAFIARLMQRKDDREPASGPNVASAQLAAFREWERFTGERFADLKDIRHPTLVVQGFNDEMIPVRNSYWLAENLPNAVLIAYPDAGHGSLFQYSESFTKHAASFLSSDSESAAF
;
A
#
# COMPACT_ATOMS: atom_id res chain seq x y z
N MET A 1 21.16 -5.64 17.95
CA MET A 1 21.63 -4.38 17.33
C MET A 1 20.47 -3.87 16.48
N HIS A 2 19.62 -2.99 17.04
CA HIS A 2 18.56 -2.32 16.26
C HIS A 2 19.26 -1.28 15.37
N LEU A 3 19.41 -1.60 14.08
CA LEU A 3 19.69 -0.58 13.09
C LEU A 3 18.43 0.29 12.99
N GLU A 4 18.49 1.51 13.51
CA GLU A 4 17.46 2.50 13.27
C GLU A 4 17.36 2.73 11.75
N LYS A 5 16.29 2.22 11.14
CA LYS A 5 16.00 2.54 9.75
C LYS A 5 15.71 4.04 9.66
N PRO A 6 16.27 4.77 8.68
CA PRO A 6 15.95 6.18 8.51
C PRO A 6 14.44 6.34 8.39
N SER A 7 13.88 7.36 9.04
CA SER A 7 12.45 7.63 8.97
C SER A 7 12.01 7.76 7.51
N LEU A 8 10.78 7.37 7.21
CA LEU A 8 10.19 7.48 5.86
C LEU A 8 10.40 8.88 5.27
N ALA A 9 10.24 9.93 6.10
CA ALA A 9 10.48 11.31 5.69
C ALA A 9 11.91 11.55 5.17
N LYS A 10 12.94 10.99 5.83
CA LYS A 10 14.33 11.07 5.36
C LYS A 10 14.55 10.31 4.05
N ARG A 11 13.87 9.17 3.88
CA ARG A 11 14.00 8.35 2.65
C ARG A 11 13.34 9.02 1.45
N ILE A 12 12.21 9.69 1.64
CA ILE A 12 11.50 10.44 0.59
C ILE A 12 12.28 11.72 0.22
N GLN A 13 12.93 12.36 1.20
CA GLN A 13 13.69 13.59 1.00
C GLN A 13 15.10 13.37 0.46
N ASP A 14 15.58 12.12 0.38
CA ASP A 14 16.89 11.80 -0.19
C ASP A 14 16.96 12.26 -1.65
N PRO A 15 17.90 13.17 -2.01
CA PRO A 15 18.04 13.66 -3.37
C PRO A 15 18.26 12.58 -4.45
N GLN A 16 18.77 11.43 -4.05
CA GLN A 16 18.94 10.26 -4.94
C GLN A 16 17.63 9.53 -5.23
N ASN A 17 16.59 9.77 -4.43
CA ASN A 17 15.27 9.17 -4.58
C ASN A 17 14.32 10.11 -5.32
N ARG A 18 14.58 10.42 -6.58
CA ARG A 18 13.73 11.26 -7.41
C ARG A 18 13.00 10.47 -8.48
N GLY A 19 11.78 10.90 -8.81
CA GLY A 19 10.99 10.29 -9.88
C GLY A 19 10.69 8.82 -9.64
N TYR A 20 10.87 8.01 -10.66
CA TYR A 20 10.53 6.57 -10.62
C TYR A 20 11.42 5.74 -9.68
N ALA A 21 12.64 6.18 -9.38
CA ALA A 21 13.51 5.50 -8.42
C ALA A 21 12.89 5.46 -7.01
N VAL A 22 12.13 6.49 -6.63
CA VAL A 22 11.37 6.49 -5.36
C VAL A 22 10.31 5.40 -5.36
N LEU A 23 9.55 5.27 -6.45
CA LEU A 23 8.51 4.23 -6.56
C LEU A 23 9.11 2.83 -6.44
N GLN A 24 10.20 2.56 -7.16
CA GLN A 24 10.87 1.26 -7.08
C GLN A 24 11.31 0.94 -5.65
N LYS A 25 11.92 1.90 -4.97
CA LYS A 25 12.44 1.71 -3.60
C LYS A 25 11.36 1.53 -2.55
N ILE A 26 10.20 2.16 -2.73
CA ILE A 26 9.10 2.11 -1.78
C ILE A 26 8.19 0.91 -2.05
N PHE A 27 7.86 0.65 -3.31
CA PHE A 27 6.87 -0.33 -3.70
C PHE A 27 7.38 -1.76 -3.68
N PHE A 28 8.69 -1.95 -3.85
CA PHE A 28 9.31 -3.27 -4.00
C PHE A 28 10.30 -3.53 -2.88
N ALA A 29 10.35 -4.78 -2.43
CA ALA A 29 11.32 -5.21 -1.42
C ALA A 29 12.76 -5.17 -1.99
N SER A 30 13.77 -5.19 -1.12
CA SER A 30 15.18 -5.09 -1.51
C SER A 30 15.78 -6.37 -2.10
N THR A 31 14.99 -7.42 -2.28
CA THR A 31 15.45 -8.68 -2.89
C THR A 31 15.60 -8.54 -4.40
N ALA A 32 16.44 -9.38 -5.00
CA ALA A 32 16.66 -9.37 -6.45
C ALA A 32 15.34 -9.61 -7.23
N THR A 33 14.50 -10.54 -6.75
CA THR A 33 13.22 -10.86 -7.37
C THR A 33 12.27 -9.67 -7.36
N SER A 34 12.12 -9.02 -6.20
CA SER A 34 11.22 -7.88 -6.06
C SER A 34 11.73 -6.66 -6.84
N GLN A 35 13.05 -6.42 -6.85
CA GLN A 35 13.64 -5.33 -7.63
C GLN A 35 13.48 -5.53 -9.13
N ALA A 36 13.63 -6.76 -9.65
CA ALA A 36 13.34 -7.06 -11.06
C ALA A 36 11.87 -6.81 -11.42
N ALA A 37 10.93 -7.15 -10.54
CA ALA A 37 9.52 -6.81 -10.71
C ALA A 37 9.30 -5.29 -10.71
N GLY A 38 10.05 -4.54 -9.91
CA GLY A 38 10.05 -3.09 -9.88
C GLY A 38 10.54 -2.48 -11.19
N GLU A 39 11.61 -2.97 -11.76
CA GLU A 39 12.11 -2.55 -13.08
C GLU A 39 11.07 -2.78 -14.17
N ALA A 40 10.44 -3.96 -14.18
CA ALA A 40 9.39 -4.28 -15.13
C ALA A 40 8.16 -3.36 -14.95
N PHE A 41 7.78 -3.02 -13.71
CA PHE A 41 6.71 -2.06 -13.41
C PHE A 41 7.05 -0.67 -13.95
N ILE A 42 8.25 -0.16 -13.70
CA ILE A 42 8.69 1.14 -14.21
C ILE A 42 8.70 1.15 -15.73
N ALA A 43 9.21 0.09 -16.36
CA ALA A 43 9.23 -0.04 -17.82
C ALA A 43 7.80 0.06 -18.40
N ARG A 44 6.80 -0.57 -17.79
CA ARG A 44 5.39 -0.43 -18.21
C ARG A 44 4.86 0.99 -18.05
N LEU A 45 5.16 1.66 -16.93
CA LEU A 45 4.78 3.07 -16.72
C LEU A 45 5.34 3.99 -17.79
N MET A 46 6.55 3.72 -18.26
CA MET A 46 7.25 4.52 -19.28
C MET A 46 6.75 4.28 -20.70
N GLN A 47 5.96 3.24 -20.94
CA GLN A 47 5.40 2.95 -22.27
C GLN A 47 4.36 4.00 -22.69
N ARG A 48 3.55 4.50 -21.77
CA ARG A 48 2.57 5.54 -22.04
C ARG A 48 3.29 6.90 -22.16
N LYS A 49 3.38 7.43 -23.36
CA LYS A 49 4.05 8.71 -23.66
C LYS A 49 3.07 9.84 -23.82
N ASP A 50 1.91 9.55 -24.37
CA ASP A 50 0.87 10.53 -24.65
C ASP A 50 -0.19 10.54 -23.56
N ASP A 51 -0.88 11.64 -23.43
CA ASP A 51 -2.06 11.80 -22.54
C ASP A 51 -1.73 11.47 -21.07
N ARG A 52 -0.53 11.85 -20.63
CA ARG A 52 -0.09 11.65 -19.25
C ARG A 52 -0.67 12.72 -18.34
N GLU A 53 -0.98 12.31 -17.11
CA GLU A 53 -1.37 13.25 -16.08
C GLU A 53 -0.28 14.30 -15.86
N PRO A 54 -0.64 15.56 -15.60
CA PRO A 54 0.33 16.60 -15.27
C PRO A 54 1.05 16.26 -13.96
N ALA A 55 2.26 16.76 -13.82
CA ALA A 55 2.99 16.63 -12.57
C ALA A 55 2.20 17.25 -11.41
N SER A 56 2.27 16.61 -10.23
CA SER A 56 1.64 17.15 -9.03
C SER A 56 2.11 18.58 -8.74
N GLY A 57 1.15 19.47 -8.49
CA GLY A 57 1.44 20.85 -8.14
C GLY A 57 2.21 20.98 -6.82
N PRO A 58 2.86 22.13 -6.57
CA PRO A 58 3.73 22.33 -5.41
C PRO A 58 3.01 22.20 -4.06
N ASN A 59 1.69 22.38 -4.03
CA ASN A 59 0.89 22.33 -2.80
C ASN A 59 0.38 20.91 -2.46
N VAL A 60 0.52 19.92 -3.34
CA VAL A 60 -0.05 18.59 -3.13
C VAL A 60 0.58 17.90 -1.91
N ALA A 61 1.90 17.91 -1.81
CA ALA A 61 2.59 17.28 -0.71
C ALA A 61 2.25 17.91 0.66
N SER A 62 2.14 19.25 0.73
CA SER A 62 1.76 19.95 1.96
C SER A 62 0.32 19.67 2.35
N ALA A 63 -0.60 19.62 1.39
CA ALA A 63 -2.01 19.28 1.62
C ALA A 63 -2.17 17.84 2.12
N GLN A 64 -1.47 16.88 1.52
CA GLN A 64 -1.45 15.48 1.98
C GLN A 64 -0.90 15.35 3.40
N LEU A 65 0.22 16.03 3.71
CA LEU A 65 0.78 16.02 5.06
C LEU A 65 -0.16 16.64 6.09
N ALA A 66 -0.88 17.69 5.74
CA ALA A 66 -1.89 18.30 6.61
C ALA A 66 -3.05 17.32 6.89
N ALA A 67 -3.54 16.63 5.85
CA ALA A 67 -4.59 15.61 5.99
C ALA A 67 -4.14 14.43 6.85
N PHE A 68 -2.91 13.94 6.67
CA PHE A 68 -2.35 12.88 7.53
C PHE A 68 -2.25 13.31 8.99
N ARG A 69 -1.76 14.51 9.27
CA ARG A 69 -1.65 15.03 10.64
C ARG A 69 -3.02 15.18 11.30
N GLU A 70 -4.04 15.56 10.56
CA GLU A 70 -5.41 15.62 11.07
C GLU A 70 -5.97 14.23 11.34
N TRP A 71 -5.77 13.30 10.41
CA TRP A 71 -6.21 11.91 10.55
C TRP A 71 -5.49 11.17 11.71
N GLU A 72 -4.21 11.47 11.97
CA GLU A 72 -3.45 10.90 13.08
C GLU A 72 -3.92 11.39 14.47
N ARG A 73 -4.74 12.45 14.53
CA ARG A 73 -5.34 12.95 15.78
C ARG A 73 -6.47 12.06 16.22
N PHE A 74 -6.12 10.90 16.73
CA PHE A 74 -7.10 9.97 17.24
C PHE A 74 -7.58 10.41 18.63
N THR A 75 -8.90 10.59 18.80
CA THR A 75 -9.50 11.10 20.06
C THR A 75 -10.45 10.10 20.70
N GLY A 76 -10.54 8.88 20.21
CA GLY A 76 -11.49 7.86 20.68
C GLY A 76 -10.83 6.60 21.23
N GLU A 77 -11.65 5.58 21.49
CA GLU A 77 -11.16 4.23 21.78
C GLU A 77 -10.47 3.64 20.54
N ARG A 78 -9.35 2.99 20.76
CA ARG A 78 -8.54 2.41 19.67
C ARG A 78 -9.39 1.42 18.87
N PHE A 79 -9.41 1.59 17.55
CA PHE A 79 -10.15 0.77 16.58
C PHE A 79 -11.69 0.83 16.67
N ALA A 80 -12.27 1.75 17.47
CA ALA A 80 -13.71 1.85 17.60
C ALA A 80 -14.39 2.08 16.24
N ASP A 81 -13.85 2.99 15.43
CA ASP A 81 -14.40 3.34 14.11
C ASP A 81 -14.40 2.16 13.13
N LEU A 82 -13.48 1.20 13.28
CA LEU A 82 -13.41 0.02 12.42
C LEU A 82 -14.62 -0.92 12.64
N LYS A 83 -15.17 -0.97 13.84
CA LYS A 83 -16.32 -1.82 14.19
C LYS A 83 -17.61 -1.40 13.47
N ASP A 84 -17.67 -0.16 13.02
CA ASP A 84 -18.82 0.39 12.30
C ASP A 84 -18.74 0.15 10.77
N ILE A 85 -17.60 -0.27 10.26
CA ILE A 85 -17.40 -0.63 8.86
C ILE A 85 -17.88 -2.06 8.64
N ARG A 86 -19.16 -2.22 8.29
CA ARG A 86 -19.83 -3.53 8.13
C ARG A 86 -19.71 -4.12 6.74
N HIS A 87 -19.18 -3.37 5.80
CA HIS A 87 -18.98 -3.84 4.42
C HIS A 87 -17.92 -4.93 4.39
N PRO A 88 -18.09 -5.95 3.55
CA PRO A 88 -16.99 -6.88 3.25
C PRO A 88 -15.75 -6.10 2.84
N THR A 89 -14.62 -6.41 3.44
CA THR A 89 -13.38 -5.65 3.25
C THR A 89 -12.23 -6.59 2.89
N LEU A 90 -11.61 -6.36 1.74
CA LEU A 90 -10.38 -7.05 1.37
C LEU A 90 -9.18 -6.17 1.71
N VAL A 91 -8.40 -6.62 2.69
CA VAL A 91 -7.12 -5.99 3.09
C VAL A 91 -5.99 -6.67 2.34
N VAL A 92 -5.19 -5.88 1.61
CA VAL A 92 -4.07 -6.42 0.81
C VAL A 92 -2.78 -5.70 1.20
N GLN A 93 -1.72 -6.45 1.46
CA GLN A 93 -0.45 -5.92 1.97
C GLN A 93 0.75 -6.70 1.46
N GLY A 94 1.91 -6.03 1.37
CA GLY A 94 3.22 -6.68 1.21
C GLY A 94 3.88 -6.94 2.57
N PHE A 95 4.43 -8.13 2.78
CA PHE A 95 5.11 -8.47 4.04
C PHE A 95 6.30 -7.57 4.36
N ASN A 96 6.98 -7.08 3.33
CA ASN A 96 8.16 -6.24 3.43
C ASN A 96 7.86 -4.75 3.25
N ASP A 97 6.61 -4.34 3.47
CA ASP A 97 6.23 -2.93 3.41
C ASP A 97 6.94 -2.14 4.52
N GLU A 98 7.86 -1.27 4.10
CA GLU A 98 8.60 -0.41 5.01
C GLU A 98 7.92 0.94 5.25
N MET A 99 6.90 1.29 4.45
CA MET A 99 6.08 2.49 4.67
C MET A 99 5.02 2.26 5.73
N ILE A 100 4.22 1.22 5.52
CA ILE A 100 3.14 0.83 6.42
C ILE A 100 3.41 -0.61 6.84
N PRO A 101 3.91 -0.82 8.07
CA PRO A 101 4.23 -2.17 8.54
C PRO A 101 3.04 -3.11 8.43
N VAL A 102 3.25 -4.35 8.00
CA VAL A 102 2.22 -5.38 7.80
C VAL A 102 1.35 -5.61 9.05
N ARG A 103 1.87 -5.31 10.23
CA ARG A 103 1.12 -5.35 11.50
C ARG A 103 -0.16 -4.49 11.46
N ASN A 104 -0.16 -3.37 10.73
CA ASN A 104 -1.35 -2.54 10.59
C ASN A 104 -2.47 -3.28 9.86
N SER A 105 -2.13 -4.07 8.85
CA SER A 105 -3.10 -4.90 8.13
C SER A 105 -3.65 -6.04 8.97
N TYR A 106 -2.86 -6.62 9.86
CA TYR A 106 -3.37 -7.56 10.87
C TYR A 106 -4.36 -6.89 11.81
N TRP A 107 -4.05 -5.68 12.31
CA TRP A 107 -4.98 -4.94 13.15
C TRP A 107 -6.27 -4.56 12.43
N LEU A 108 -6.19 -4.21 11.14
CA LEU A 108 -7.39 -3.98 10.33
C LEU A 108 -8.24 -5.25 10.24
N ALA A 109 -7.64 -6.38 9.86
CA ALA A 109 -8.35 -7.64 9.71
C ALA A 109 -8.94 -8.16 11.04
N GLU A 110 -8.29 -7.88 12.16
CA GLU A 110 -8.70 -8.31 13.49
C GLU A 110 -9.86 -7.45 14.05
N ASN A 111 -9.97 -6.18 13.64
CA ASN A 111 -10.92 -5.23 14.20
C ASN A 111 -12.05 -4.83 13.24
N LEU A 112 -11.95 -5.13 11.97
CA LEU A 112 -13.05 -5.02 11.02
C LEU A 112 -13.98 -6.23 11.16
N PRO A 113 -15.32 -6.04 11.21
CA PRO A 113 -16.27 -7.14 11.40
C PRO A 113 -16.28 -8.18 10.30
N ASN A 114 -15.94 -7.79 9.08
CA ASN A 114 -15.99 -8.66 7.89
C ASN A 114 -14.81 -8.39 6.98
N ALA A 115 -13.63 -8.89 7.37
CA ALA A 115 -12.39 -8.65 6.63
C ALA A 115 -11.68 -9.94 6.23
N VAL A 116 -11.14 -9.94 5.02
CA VAL A 116 -10.19 -10.94 4.51
C VAL A 116 -8.84 -10.26 4.32
N LEU A 117 -7.78 -10.86 4.86
CA LEU A 117 -6.41 -10.37 4.69
C LEU A 117 -5.62 -11.25 3.73
N ILE A 118 -5.02 -10.61 2.72
CA ILE A 118 -4.05 -11.24 1.84
C ILE A 118 -2.72 -10.51 1.99
N ALA A 119 -1.69 -11.23 2.42
CA ALA A 119 -0.34 -10.70 2.53
C ALA A 119 0.59 -11.39 1.53
N TYR A 120 1.19 -10.62 0.61
CA TYR A 120 2.11 -11.14 -0.39
C TYR A 120 3.53 -11.19 0.15
N PRO A 121 4.22 -12.35 0.02
CA PRO A 121 5.61 -12.47 0.42
C PRO A 121 6.51 -11.63 -0.50
N ASP A 122 7.69 -11.27 -0.01
CA ASP A 122 8.72 -10.57 -0.79
C ASP A 122 8.20 -9.33 -1.55
N ALA A 123 7.26 -8.61 -0.95
CA ALA A 123 6.65 -7.43 -1.55
C ALA A 123 6.67 -6.24 -0.60
N GLY A 124 6.92 -5.05 -1.13
CA GLY A 124 6.85 -3.78 -0.44
C GLY A 124 5.47 -3.15 -0.49
N HIS A 125 5.42 -1.83 -0.44
CA HIS A 125 4.17 -1.05 -0.44
C HIS A 125 3.33 -1.22 -1.72
N GLY A 126 3.98 -1.52 -2.84
CA GLY A 126 3.32 -1.78 -4.13
C GLY A 126 3.05 -3.25 -4.41
N SER A 127 2.70 -4.06 -3.40
CA SER A 127 2.50 -5.50 -3.52
C SER A 127 1.54 -5.90 -4.66
N LEU A 128 0.49 -5.12 -4.87
CA LEU A 128 -0.48 -5.34 -5.95
C LEU A 128 0.13 -5.20 -7.36
N PHE A 129 1.19 -4.42 -7.51
CA PHE A 129 1.89 -4.27 -8.79
C PHE A 129 2.88 -5.41 -9.04
N GLN A 130 3.50 -5.92 -7.99
CA GLN A 130 4.39 -7.08 -8.06
C GLN A 130 3.62 -8.37 -8.32
N TYR A 131 2.50 -8.53 -7.65
CA TYR A 131 1.63 -9.71 -7.74
C TYR A 131 0.33 -9.41 -8.50
N SER A 132 0.40 -8.60 -9.56
CA SER A 132 -0.78 -8.06 -10.24
C SER A 132 -1.77 -9.11 -10.73
N GLU A 133 -1.29 -10.23 -11.24
CA GLU A 133 -2.15 -11.33 -11.69
C GLU A 133 -2.88 -12.00 -10.51
N SER A 134 -2.15 -12.33 -9.44
CA SER A 134 -2.72 -12.93 -8.23
C SER A 134 -3.68 -11.96 -7.54
N PHE A 135 -3.29 -10.69 -7.43
CA PHE A 135 -4.16 -9.65 -6.88
C PHE A 135 -5.47 -9.53 -7.64
N THR A 136 -5.41 -9.49 -8.97
CA THR A 136 -6.61 -9.38 -9.81
C THR A 136 -7.54 -10.58 -9.61
N LYS A 137 -7.00 -11.80 -9.54
CA LYS A 137 -7.79 -13.01 -9.27
C LYS A 137 -8.46 -12.96 -7.89
N HIS A 138 -7.71 -12.59 -6.86
CA HIS A 138 -8.25 -12.47 -5.50
C HIS A 138 -9.31 -11.37 -5.39
N ALA A 139 -9.05 -10.20 -5.95
CA ALA A 139 -10.00 -9.09 -5.96
C ALA A 139 -11.28 -9.44 -6.73
N ALA A 140 -11.16 -10.06 -7.92
CA ALA A 140 -12.31 -10.50 -8.69
C ALA A 140 -13.13 -11.55 -7.94
N SER A 141 -12.49 -12.53 -7.33
CA SER A 141 -13.17 -13.53 -6.50
C SER A 141 -13.89 -12.91 -5.33
N PHE A 142 -13.22 -12.01 -4.61
CA PHE A 142 -13.80 -11.29 -3.48
C PHE A 142 -15.03 -10.46 -3.91
N LEU A 143 -14.94 -9.69 -4.98
CA LEU A 143 -16.03 -8.86 -5.49
C LEU A 143 -17.20 -9.66 -6.09
N SER A 144 -16.93 -10.88 -6.54
CA SER A 144 -17.97 -11.76 -7.08
C SER A 144 -18.70 -12.57 -6.01
N SER A 145 -18.11 -12.74 -4.82
CA SER A 145 -18.71 -13.50 -3.71
C SER A 145 -19.89 -12.80 -3.03
N ASP A 146 -20.07 -11.51 -3.25
CA ASP A 146 -21.18 -10.74 -2.70
C ASP A 146 -22.56 -11.07 -3.33
N SER A 147 -22.62 -11.94 -4.35
CA SER A 147 -23.90 -12.40 -4.92
C SER A 147 -24.44 -13.71 -4.31
N GLU A 148 -23.63 -14.44 -3.54
CA GLU A 148 -24.05 -15.66 -2.87
C GLU A 148 -23.60 -15.68 -1.41
N SER A 149 -24.48 -15.21 -0.53
CA SER A 149 -24.46 -15.47 0.92
C SER A 149 -23.31 -14.84 1.73
N ALA A 150 -23.66 -13.81 2.46
CA ALA A 150 -23.03 -13.42 3.72
C ALA A 150 -23.14 -14.58 4.75
N ALA A 151 -22.30 -15.59 4.62
CA ALA A 151 -22.15 -16.67 5.58
C ALA A 151 -20.67 -17.12 5.62
N PHE A 152 -19.90 -16.45 6.44
CA PHE A 152 -18.73 -17.01 7.10
C PHE A 152 -18.98 -16.99 8.60
#